data_ff683b85226fa077a380d0019d33d9ba
#
_entry.id   ff683b85226fa077a380d0019d33d9ba
#
_cell.length_a   1.000
_cell.length_b   1.000
_cell.length_c   1.000
_cell.angle_alpha   90.00
_cell.angle_beta   90.00
_cell.angle_gamma   90.00
#
_symmetry.space_group_name_H-M   'P 1'
#
loop_
_entity.id
_entity.type
_entity.pdbx_description
1 polymer ?
#
loop_
_entity_poly.entity_id
_entity_poly.type
_entity_poly.pdbx_seq_one_letter_code
_entity_poly.pdbx_strand_id
1 'polypeptide(L)'
;MTTSPKGFNLEQLTNGQANRPSGAGVNNALRQSLNAANPSQSNPHGEYRHDRIILVQLSEIDSYERNPRRKRNAEEWLELKESIRARGVETPIKVTQRPGSSRYVVAAGGNSRLGVMKEFHQETHQDRFAAIPAQFVAFKSELELLVQHIIENEQRYDVSFWDKACALEALATDMGISNLSLREMSDKFQEVGVVVSHGKLSEFIFATTKLKMLGDFS
;
A
#
# COMPACT_ATOMS: atom_id res chain seq x y z
N MET A 1 -55.00 -23.14 44.79
CA MET A 1 -54.81 -21.77 44.24
C MET A 1 -53.63 -21.79 43.29
N THR A 2 -53.93 -21.96 42.00
CA THR A 2 -52.94 -22.10 40.94
C THR A 2 -53.12 -20.90 40.01
N THR A 3 -52.11 -20.01 40.00
CA THR A 3 -52.10 -18.86 39.12
C THR A 3 -51.39 -19.22 37.82
N SER A 4 -52.15 -19.16 36.72
CA SER A 4 -51.68 -19.35 35.34
C SER A 4 -50.83 -18.15 34.88
N PRO A 5 -49.73 -18.30 34.13
CA PRO A 5 -49.03 -17.18 33.57
C PRO A 5 -49.70 -16.66 32.29
N LYS A 6 -49.75 -15.34 32.17
CA LYS A 6 -50.34 -14.59 31.07
C LYS A 6 -49.61 -14.86 29.75
N GLY A 7 -50.38 -15.19 28.70
CA GLY A 7 -49.85 -15.41 27.35
C GLY A 7 -49.22 -14.18 26.73
N PHE A 8 -48.12 -14.41 26.05
CA PHE A 8 -47.39 -13.43 25.27
C PHE A 8 -48.11 -13.22 23.91
N ASN A 9 -48.55 -12.02 23.63
CA ASN A 9 -49.26 -11.69 22.39
C ASN A 9 -48.28 -11.32 21.27
N LEU A 10 -48.23 -12.14 20.22
CA LEU A 10 -47.32 -12.02 19.07
C LEU A 10 -47.73 -10.95 18.04
N GLU A 11 -48.86 -10.25 18.23
CA GLU A 11 -49.36 -9.29 17.23
C GLU A 11 -48.75 -7.87 17.31
N GLN A 12 -47.83 -7.59 18.25
CA GLN A 12 -47.23 -6.26 18.37
C GLN A 12 -45.87 -6.12 17.66
N LEU A 13 -45.41 -7.14 16.91
CA LEU A 13 -44.08 -7.11 16.24
C LEU A 13 -44.13 -6.76 14.75
N THR A 14 -45.30 -6.40 14.18
CA THR A 14 -45.40 -6.20 12.72
C THR A 14 -45.50 -4.75 12.24
N ASN A 15 -45.34 -3.75 13.08
CA ASN A 15 -45.35 -2.33 12.64
C ASN A 15 -44.10 -1.55 13.09
N GLY A 16 -42.93 -2.03 12.72
CA GLY A 16 -41.68 -1.28 12.70
C GLY A 16 -41.13 -1.28 11.30
N GLN A 17 -41.58 -0.37 10.44
CA GLN A 17 -40.88 -0.07 9.20
C GLN A 17 -39.48 0.42 9.54
N ALA A 18 -38.51 -0.50 9.56
CA ALA A 18 -37.10 -0.16 9.59
C ALA A 18 -36.74 0.50 8.25
N ASN A 19 -36.65 1.81 8.29
CA ASN A 19 -36.11 2.63 7.21
C ASN A 19 -34.62 2.22 7.02
N ARG A 20 -34.39 1.23 6.15
CA ARG A 20 -32.99 0.87 5.73
C ARG A 20 -32.49 2.00 4.88
N PRO A 21 -31.44 2.75 5.28
CA PRO A 21 -30.85 3.72 4.40
C PRO A 21 -30.31 3.00 3.16
N SER A 22 -30.72 3.45 1.98
CA SER A 22 -30.20 2.97 0.71
C SER A 22 -28.68 3.16 0.71
N GLY A 23 -27.92 2.23 0.15
CA GLY A 23 -26.43 2.25 0.15
C GLY A 23 -25.80 3.54 -0.37
N ALA A 24 -26.54 4.37 -1.13
CA ALA A 24 -26.16 5.70 -1.57
C ALA A 24 -26.04 6.71 -0.39
N GLY A 25 -26.88 6.57 0.66
CA GLY A 25 -26.83 7.49 1.81
C GLY A 25 -25.61 7.28 2.70
N VAL A 26 -25.20 6.04 2.89
CA VAL A 26 -24.02 5.70 3.73
C VAL A 26 -22.74 6.18 3.06
N ASN A 27 -22.62 6.01 1.73
CA ASN A 27 -21.47 6.48 0.97
C ASN A 27 -21.37 8.03 0.96
N ASN A 28 -22.51 8.73 0.98
CA ASN A 28 -22.50 10.19 1.00
C ASN A 28 -22.15 10.76 2.39
N ALA A 29 -22.61 10.14 3.46
CA ALA A 29 -22.26 10.52 4.82
C ALA A 29 -20.74 10.28 5.09
N LEU A 30 -20.20 9.15 4.60
CA LEU A 30 -18.77 8.85 4.69
C LEU A 30 -17.95 9.84 3.86
N ARG A 31 -18.40 10.20 2.65
CA ARG A 31 -17.76 11.23 1.81
C ARG A 31 -17.81 12.61 2.47
N GLN A 32 -18.91 12.99 3.11
CA GLN A 32 -19.02 14.30 3.79
C GLN A 32 -18.12 14.36 5.03
N SER A 33 -18.02 13.29 5.82
CA SER A 33 -17.12 13.27 6.97
C SER A 33 -15.63 13.21 6.56
N LEU A 34 -15.29 12.59 5.42
CA LEU A 34 -13.93 12.58 4.87
C LEU A 34 -13.57 13.93 4.21
N ASN A 35 -14.52 14.59 3.52
CA ASN A 35 -14.28 15.89 2.90
C ASN A 35 -14.27 17.04 3.92
N ALA A 36 -14.97 16.92 5.06
CA ALA A 36 -14.87 17.91 6.16
C ALA A 36 -13.48 17.94 6.81
N ALA A 37 -12.62 17.02 6.43
CA ALA A 37 -11.25 16.89 6.90
C ALA A 37 -10.20 17.32 5.86
N ASN A 38 -10.55 18.23 4.96
CA ASN A 38 -9.65 18.72 3.91
C ASN A 38 -8.45 19.45 4.54
N PRO A 39 -7.20 18.98 4.33
CA PRO A 39 -6.00 19.57 4.95
C PRO A 39 -5.47 20.77 4.20
N SER A 40 -6.29 21.48 3.40
CA SER A 40 -5.89 22.70 2.68
C SER A 40 -5.69 23.93 3.58
N GLN A 41 -5.78 23.77 4.91
CA GLN A 41 -5.33 24.79 5.85
C GLN A 41 -4.00 24.37 6.44
N SER A 42 -2.93 24.98 5.93
CA SER A 42 -1.58 24.91 6.43
C SER A 42 -1.52 25.30 7.92
N ASN A 43 -1.47 24.31 8.79
CA ASN A 43 -1.05 24.50 10.18
C ASN A 43 0.47 24.32 10.22
N PRO A 44 1.26 25.36 10.54
CA PRO A 44 2.73 25.28 10.49
C PRO A 44 3.34 24.40 11.59
N HIS A 45 2.55 23.78 12.47
CA HIS A 45 2.98 22.89 13.56
C HIS A 45 2.01 21.70 13.77
N GLY A 46 1.43 21.16 12.69
CA GLY A 46 0.55 20.00 12.78
C GLY A 46 1.33 18.74 13.12
N GLU A 47 1.15 18.21 14.33
CA GLU A 47 1.41 16.80 14.62
C GLU A 47 0.65 15.96 13.61
N TYR A 48 1.37 15.36 12.65
CA TYR A 48 0.80 14.39 11.74
C TYR A 48 0.38 13.16 12.57
N ARG A 49 -0.92 13.02 12.81
CA ARG A 49 -1.46 11.81 13.43
C ARG A 49 -1.30 10.67 12.44
N HIS A 50 -0.33 9.81 12.70
CA HIS A 50 0.04 8.66 11.87
C HIS A 50 -1.08 7.63 11.64
N ASP A 51 -2.20 7.74 12.36
CA ASP A 51 -3.28 6.75 12.35
C ASP A 51 -4.50 7.17 11.52
N ARG A 52 -4.46 8.33 10.86
CA ARG A 52 -5.62 8.82 10.12
C ARG A 52 -5.59 8.33 8.67
N ILE A 53 -6.69 7.70 8.26
CA ILE A 53 -6.94 7.40 6.84
C ILE A 53 -7.46 8.67 6.18
N ILE A 54 -6.83 9.07 5.09
CA ILE A 54 -7.21 10.20 4.23
C ILE A 54 -7.57 9.70 2.84
N LEU A 55 -8.43 10.44 2.14
CA LEU A 55 -8.73 10.17 0.74
C LEU A 55 -7.84 11.09 -0.12
N VAL A 56 -6.94 10.50 -0.90
CA VAL A 56 -5.97 11.24 -1.72
C VAL A 56 -6.31 11.10 -3.20
N GLN A 57 -6.29 12.21 -3.93
CA GLN A 57 -6.54 12.21 -5.38
C GLN A 57 -5.43 11.45 -6.11
N LEU A 58 -5.78 10.63 -7.10
CA LEU A 58 -4.80 9.85 -7.87
C LEU A 58 -3.77 10.72 -8.59
N SER A 59 -4.18 11.95 -8.96
CA SER A 59 -3.29 12.94 -9.57
C SER A 59 -2.20 13.44 -8.64
N GLU A 60 -2.38 13.30 -7.32
CA GLU A 60 -1.44 13.77 -6.30
C GLU A 60 -0.50 12.66 -5.79
N ILE A 61 -0.67 11.41 -6.26
CA ILE A 61 0.12 10.26 -5.80
C ILE A 61 0.98 9.70 -6.92
N ASP A 62 2.27 9.54 -6.65
CA ASP A 62 3.21 8.81 -7.49
C ASP A 62 3.46 7.40 -6.94
N SER A 63 3.65 6.45 -7.86
CA SER A 63 4.20 5.15 -7.51
C SER A 63 5.65 5.33 -7.07
N TYR A 64 6.12 4.47 -6.15
CA TYR A 64 7.54 4.50 -5.80
C TYR A 64 8.38 4.01 -6.99
N GLU A 65 9.27 4.84 -7.48
CA GLU A 65 10.06 4.62 -8.70
C GLU A 65 11.06 3.46 -8.60
N ARG A 66 11.56 3.20 -7.37
CA ARG A 66 12.52 2.12 -7.09
C ARG A 66 11.84 0.87 -6.53
N ASN A 67 10.53 0.68 -6.83
CA ASN A 67 9.81 -0.50 -6.39
C ASN A 67 10.49 -1.78 -6.93
N PRO A 68 10.89 -2.73 -6.08
CA PRO A 68 11.53 -3.97 -6.51
C PRO A 68 10.70 -4.81 -7.48
N ARG A 69 9.37 -4.78 -7.35
CA ARG A 69 8.46 -5.56 -8.20
C ARG A 69 8.28 -4.89 -9.56
N ARG A 70 9.03 -5.36 -10.57
CA ARG A 70 8.94 -4.85 -11.95
C ARG A 70 7.91 -5.60 -12.79
N LYS A 71 7.81 -6.92 -12.64
CA LYS A 71 6.85 -7.76 -13.38
C LYS A 71 5.59 -7.98 -12.54
N ARG A 72 4.44 -7.97 -13.23
CA ARG A 72 3.13 -8.24 -12.64
C ARG A 72 2.67 -9.62 -13.13
N ASN A 73 2.15 -10.44 -12.25
CA ASN A 73 1.42 -11.63 -12.64
C ASN A 73 0.07 -11.19 -13.23
N ALA A 74 -0.24 -11.63 -14.45
CA ALA A 74 -1.46 -11.23 -15.16
C ALA A 74 -2.74 -11.72 -14.46
N GLU A 75 -2.72 -12.93 -13.89
CA GLU A 75 -3.86 -13.50 -13.16
C GLU A 75 -4.13 -12.71 -11.88
N GLU A 76 -3.11 -12.49 -11.05
CA GLU A 76 -3.25 -11.69 -9.81
C GLU A 76 -3.71 -10.25 -10.11
N TRP A 77 -3.26 -9.69 -11.24
CA TRP A 77 -3.69 -8.36 -11.65
C TRP A 77 -5.17 -8.31 -12.00
N LEU A 78 -5.69 -9.33 -12.71
CA LEU A 78 -7.11 -9.46 -13.04
C LEU A 78 -7.95 -9.66 -11.77
N GLU A 79 -7.55 -10.55 -10.88
CA GLU A 79 -8.22 -10.76 -9.59
C GLU A 79 -8.29 -9.47 -8.76
N LEU A 80 -7.19 -8.72 -8.70
CA LEU A 80 -7.14 -7.45 -8.01
C LEU A 80 -8.05 -6.41 -8.68
N LYS A 81 -8.10 -6.35 -10.03
CA LYS A 81 -9.03 -5.48 -10.77
C LYS A 81 -10.48 -5.83 -10.45
N GLU A 82 -10.86 -7.10 -10.48
CA GLU A 82 -12.22 -7.54 -10.16
C GLU A 82 -12.59 -7.21 -8.72
N SER A 83 -11.70 -7.47 -7.77
CA SER A 83 -11.89 -7.12 -6.36
C SER A 83 -12.13 -5.62 -6.16
N ILE A 84 -11.27 -4.78 -6.74
CA ILE A 84 -11.38 -3.31 -6.63
C ILE A 84 -12.63 -2.80 -7.36
N ARG A 85 -12.98 -3.40 -8.49
CA ARG A 85 -14.22 -3.05 -9.21
C ARG A 85 -15.47 -3.30 -8.37
N ALA A 86 -15.50 -4.43 -7.66
CA ALA A 86 -16.65 -4.86 -6.87
C ALA A 86 -16.76 -4.10 -5.54
N ARG A 87 -15.64 -3.96 -4.80
CA ARG A 87 -15.64 -3.48 -3.41
C ARG A 87 -14.86 -2.17 -3.19
N GLY A 88 -14.12 -1.70 -4.19
CA GLY A 88 -13.18 -0.60 -4.02
C GLY A 88 -11.90 -1.05 -3.32
N VAL A 89 -11.11 -0.08 -2.88
CA VAL A 89 -9.87 -0.34 -2.12
C VAL A 89 -10.20 -0.42 -0.64
N GLU A 90 -10.32 -1.65 -0.12
CA GLU A 90 -10.67 -1.92 1.28
C GLU A 90 -9.49 -1.63 2.24
N THR A 91 -8.28 -1.97 1.83
CA THR A 91 -7.07 -1.73 2.63
C THR A 91 -6.37 -0.47 2.15
N PRO A 92 -6.29 0.59 2.97
CA PRO A 92 -5.59 1.82 2.61
C PRO A 92 -4.14 1.57 2.19
N ILE A 93 -3.66 2.35 1.22
CA ILE A 93 -2.23 2.34 0.88
C ILE A 93 -1.46 3.23 1.85
N LYS A 94 -0.19 2.94 2.09
CA LYS A 94 0.68 3.82 2.86
C LYS A 94 1.32 4.84 1.93
N VAL A 95 1.22 6.11 2.28
CA VAL A 95 1.81 7.21 1.51
C VAL A 95 2.66 8.08 2.40
N THR A 96 3.71 8.66 1.82
CA THR A 96 4.55 9.66 2.47
C THR A 96 4.71 10.86 1.54
N GLN A 97 5.29 11.93 2.05
CA GLN A 97 5.60 13.12 1.26
C GLN A 97 7.06 13.51 1.50
N ARG A 98 7.83 13.59 0.41
CA ARG A 98 9.24 14.00 0.46
C ARG A 98 9.34 15.47 0.85
N PRO A 99 10.36 15.89 1.59
CA PRO A 99 10.59 17.31 1.88
C PRO A 99 10.64 18.14 0.60
N GLY A 100 9.89 19.24 0.58
CA GLY A 100 9.81 20.13 -0.57
C GLY A 100 8.93 19.64 -1.73
N SER A 101 8.33 18.47 -1.65
CA SER A 101 7.37 17.97 -2.64
C SER A 101 5.94 18.22 -2.18
N SER A 102 5.06 18.65 -3.08
CA SER A 102 3.61 18.69 -2.85
C SER A 102 2.92 17.36 -3.15
N ARG A 103 3.63 16.39 -3.74
CA ARG A 103 3.08 15.12 -4.15
C ARG A 103 3.36 14.03 -3.13
N TYR A 104 2.42 13.12 -2.98
CA TYR A 104 2.60 11.90 -2.22
C TYR A 104 3.34 10.86 -3.04
N VAL A 105 4.06 9.97 -2.36
CA VAL A 105 4.64 8.75 -2.93
C VAL A 105 4.21 7.55 -2.09
N VAL A 106 4.00 6.40 -2.73
CA VAL A 106 3.69 5.15 -2.02
C VAL A 106 4.88 4.78 -1.13
N ALA A 107 4.64 4.62 0.18
CA ALA A 107 5.69 4.40 1.18
C ALA A 107 6.01 2.91 1.41
N ALA A 108 5.00 2.04 1.37
CA ALA A 108 5.19 0.59 1.51
C ALA A 108 3.92 -0.12 1.03
N GLY A 109 4.03 -1.00 0.07
CA GLY A 109 2.90 -1.69 -0.54
C GLY A 109 1.82 -0.77 -1.09
N GLY A 110 1.04 -1.27 -2.03
CA GLY A 110 -0.05 -0.49 -2.61
C GLY A 110 0.20 0.03 -4.02
N ASN A 111 1.40 -0.11 -4.58
CA ASN A 111 1.66 0.26 -5.98
C ASN A 111 0.70 -0.42 -6.96
N SER A 112 0.36 -1.71 -6.73
CA SER A 112 -0.61 -2.43 -7.56
C SER A 112 -2.02 -1.86 -7.43
N ARG A 113 -2.48 -1.57 -6.18
CA ARG A 113 -3.79 -0.95 -5.93
C ARG A 113 -3.89 0.43 -6.57
N LEU A 114 -2.84 1.24 -6.42
CA LEU A 114 -2.75 2.55 -7.08
C LEU A 114 -2.79 2.42 -8.61
N GLY A 115 -2.06 1.43 -9.17
CA GLY A 115 -2.06 1.16 -10.62
C GLY A 115 -3.45 0.81 -11.14
N VAL A 116 -4.15 -0.14 -10.48
CA VAL A 116 -5.52 -0.52 -10.85
C VAL A 116 -6.49 0.66 -10.77
N MET A 117 -6.41 1.47 -9.71
CA MET A 117 -7.26 2.66 -9.58
C MET A 117 -7.00 3.66 -10.71
N LYS A 118 -5.74 3.90 -11.08
CA LYS A 118 -5.38 4.77 -12.21
C LYS A 118 -5.92 4.22 -13.54
N GLU A 119 -5.80 2.90 -13.79
CA GLU A 119 -6.37 2.27 -14.98
C GLU A 119 -7.89 2.44 -15.03
N PHE A 120 -8.62 2.14 -13.95
CA PHE A 120 -10.08 2.33 -13.92
C PHE A 120 -10.50 3.78 -14.09
N HIS A 121 -9.77 4.71 -13.50
CA HIS A 121 -10.08 6.12 -13.69
C HIS A 121 -9.89 6.56 -15.15
N GLN A 122 -8.81 6.10 -15.79
CA GLN A 122 -8.56 6.36 -17.22
C GLN A 122 -9.58 5.71 -18.15
N GLU A 123 -9.98 4.46 -17.84
CA GLU A 123 -10.93 3.71 -18.66
C GLU A 123 -12.37 4.21 -18.55
N THR A 124 -12.78 4.63 -17.33
CA THR A 124 -14.20 4.87 -17.04
C THR A 124 -14.55 6.31 -16.70
N HIS A 125 -13.56 7.14 -16.35
CA HIS A 125 -13.72 8.52 -15.86
C HIS A 125 -14.71 8.68 -14.71
N GLN A 126 -14.95 7.58 -13.93
CA GLN A 126 -15.87 7.61 -12.80
C GLN A 126 -15.20 8.19 -11.57
N ASP A 127 -15.89 9.11 -10.87
CA ASP A 127 -15.39 9.77 -9.65
C ASP A 127 -15.01 8.80 -8.53
N ARG A 128 -15.65 7.62 -8.46
CA ARG A 128 -15.34 6.59 -7.47
C ARG A 128 -13.91 6.07 -7.58
N PHE A 129 -13.28 6.22 -8.73
CA PHE A 129 -11.89 5.83 -8.99
C PHE A 129 -10.92 7.04 -9.03
N ALA A 130 -11.39 8.27 -8.78
CA ALA A 130 -10.55 9.45 -8.83
C ALA A 130 -9.62 9.59 -7.60
N ALA A 131 -9.95 8.94 -6.48
CA ALA A 131 -9.21 9.04 -5.23
C ALA A 131 -9.08 7.68 -4.56
N ILE A 132 -8.04 7.50 -3.73
CA ILE A 132 -7.73 6.25 -3.03
C ILE A 132 -7.58 6.49 -1.53
N PRO A 133 -8.10 5.59 -0.66
CA PRO A 133 -7.86 5.67 0.77
C PRO A 133 -6.38 5.41 1.07
N ALA A 134 -5.76 6.31 1.82
CA ALA A 134 -4.35 6.27 2.15
C ALA A 134 -4.12 6.58 3.64
N GLN A 135 -3.12 5.94 4.22
CA GLN A 135 -2.58 6.24 5.53
C GLN A 135 -1.29 7.04 5.36
N PHE A 136 -1.23 8.24 5.91
CA PHE A 136 0.00 9.03 5.88
C PHE A 136 1.01 8.48 6.88
N VAL A 137 2.26 8.33 6.42
CA VAL A 137 3.41 8.01 7.26
C VAL A 137 4.48 9.09 7.05
N ALA A 138 5.14 9.51 8.13
CA ALA A 138 6.17 10.54 8.04
C ALA A 138 7.35 10.03 7.19
N PHE A 139 7.84 10.90 6.30
CA PHE A 139 9.08 10.64 5.56
C PHE A 139 10.26 10.66 6.52
N LYS A 140 11.10 9.63 6.49
CA LYS A 140 12.32 9.56 7.26
C LYS A 140 13.55 9.79 6.37
N SER A 141 13.70 8.96 5.34
CA SER A 141 14.77 9.05 4.34
C SER A 141 14.43 8.20 3.11
N GLU A 142 15.15 8.41 2.00
CA GLU A 142 15.03 7.55 0.82
C GLU A 142 15.48 6.12 1.10
N LEU A 143 16.48 5.94 1.95
CA LEU A 143 16.94 4.62 2.40
C LEU A 143 15.82 3.88 3.12
N GLU A 144 15.18 4.50 4.10
CA GLU A 144 14.04 3.91 4.82
C GLU A 144 12.90 3.54 3.88
N LEU A 145 12.60 4.42 2.91
CA LEU A 145 11.56 4.18 1.91
C LEU A 145 11.87 2.93 1.06
N LEU A 146 13.11 2.78 0.60
CA LEU A 146 13.56 1.59 -0.14
C LEU A 146 13.48 0.33 0.74
N VAL A 147 13.96 0.40 1.99
CA VAL A 147 13.92 -0.70 2.94
C VAL A 147 12.48 -1.19 3.17
N GLN A 148 11.52 -0.28 3.37
CA GLN A 148 10.12 -0.64 3.57
C GLN A 148 9.53 -1.35 2.35
N HIS A 149 9.89 -0.94 1.14
CA HIS A 149 9.48 -1.63 -0.08
C HIS A 149 10.13 -3.01 -0.24
N ILE A 150 11.39 -3.18 0.15
CA ILE A 150 12.08 -4.48 0.14
C ILE A 150 11.39 -5.43 1.13
N ILE A 151 11.18 -5.01 2.38
CA ILE A 151 10.55 -5.83 3.42
C ILE A 151 9.13 -6.25 3.01
N GLU A 152 8.34 -5.32 2.48
CA GLU A 152 6.99 -5.65 1.99
C GLU A 152 7.03 -6.68 0.86
N ASN A 153 7.96 -6.53 -0.08
CA ASN A 153 8.08 -7.44 -1.20
C ASN A 153 8.72 -8.79 -0.83
N GLU A 154 9.57 -8.86 0.21
CA GLU A 154 10.12 -10.13 0.72
C GLU A 154 9.02 -11.09 1.22
N GLN A 155 7.94 -10.55 1.77
CA GLN A 155 6.79 -11.32 2.25
C GLN A 155 5.92 -11.85 1.11
N ARG A 156 6.21 -11.49 -0.15
CA ARG A 156 5.47 -11.90 -1.33
C ARG A 156 6.24 -12.95 -2.13
N TYR A 157 5.57 -14.02 -2.50
CA TYR A 157 6.13 -15.11 -3.30
C TYR A 157 6.35 -14.74 -4.78
N ASP A 158 5.70 -13.69 -5.26
CA ASP A 158 5.62 -13.31 -6.67
C ASP A 158 6.73 -12.35 -7.16
N VAL A 159 7.64 -11.92 -6.27
CA VAL A 159 8.80 -11.11 -6.67
C VAL A 159 9.90 -12.02 -7.21
N SER A 160 10.33 -11.74 -8.44
CA SER A 160 11.35 -12.56 -9.10
C SER A 160 12.70 -12.51 -8.35
N PHE A 161 13.48 -13.60 -8.49
CA PHE A 161 14.85 -13.65 -7.95
C PHE A 161 15.70 -12.47 -8.42
N TRP A 162 15.58 -12.10 -9.70
CA TRP A 162 16.29 -10.97 -10.29
C TRP A 162 15.90 -9.64 -9.67
N ASP A 163 14.60 -9.39 -9.49
CA ASP A 163 14.11 -8.15 -8.89
C ASP A 163 14.59 -8.00 -7.44
N LYS A 164 14.61 -9.11 -6.67
CA LYS A 164 15.16 -9.13 -5.31
C LYS A 164 16.66 -8.83 -5.31
N ALA A 165 17.42 -9.44 -6.22
CA ALA A 165 18.85 -9.21 -6.34
C ALA A 165 19.17 -7.74 -6.67
N CYS A 166 18.46 -7.15 -7.64
CA CYS A 166 18.62 -5.74 -8.00
C CYS A 166 18.25 -4.78 -6.84
N ALA A 167 17.22 -5.11 -6.07
CA ALA A 167 16.81 -4.30 -4.93
C ALA A 167 17.87 -4.30 -3.81
N LEU A 168 18.46 -5.47 -3.52
CA LEU A 168 19.52 -5.60 -2.52
C LEU A 168 20.83 -4.95 -3.00
N GLU A 169 21.18 -5.04 -4.29
CA GLU A 169 22.31 -4.31 -4.87
C GLU A 169 22.15 -2.79 -4.71
N ALA A 170 20.95 -2.27 -5.02
CA ALA A 170 20.64 -0.86 -4.85
C ALA A 170 20.71 -0.44 -3.37
N LEU A 171 20.21 -1.27 -2.47
CA LEU A 171 20.27 -1.04 -1.02
C LEU A 171 21.74 -1.02 -0.53
N ALA A 172 22.55 -1.98 -0.96
CA ALA A 172 23.98 -2.03 -0.61
C ALA A 172 24.74 -0.79 -1.08
N THR A 173 24.38 -0.30 -2.26
CA THR A 173 24.98 0.93 -2.84
C THR A 173 24.58 2.16 -2.01
N ASP A 174 23.30 2.31 -1.69
CA ASP A 174 22.79 3.43 -0.88
C ASP A 174 23.39 3.46 0.53
N MET A 175 23.62 2.27 1.11
CA MET A 175 24.27 2.12 2.41
C MET A 175 25.80 2.27 2.37
N GLY A 176 26.41 2.30 1.18
CA GLY A 176 27.86 2.37 1.01
C GLY A 176 28.61 1.10 1.44
N ILE A 177 27.94 -0.06 1.44
CA ILE A 177 28.46 -1.34 1.94
C ILE A 177 28.84 -2.34 0.84
N SER A 178 28.78 -1.94 -0.43
CA SER A 178 29.03 -2.83 -1.57
C SER A 178 30.43 -3.48 -1.59
N ASN A 179 31.40 -2.90 -0.86
CA ASN A 179 32.76 -3.40 -0.78
C ASN A 179 33.04 -4.26 0.46
N LEU A 180 32.03 -4.49 1.31
CA LEU A 180 32.16 -5.31 2.51
C LEU A 180 32.09 -6.81 2.16
N SER A 181 32.57 -7.67 3.09
CA SER A 181 32.38 -9.10 2.96
C SER A 181 30.89 -9.47 3.04
N LEU A 182 30.49 -10.62 2.49
CA LEU A 182 29.12 -11.11 2.52
C LEU A 182 28.53 -11.18 3.94
N ARG A 183 29.38 -11.49 4.91
CA ARG A 183 28.98 -11.55 6.32
C ARG A 183 28.65 -10.17 6.86
N GLU A 184 29.56 -9.23 6.68
CA GLU A 184 29.37 -7.84 7.11
C GLU A 184 28.18 -7.20 6.42
N MET A 185 27.98 -7.47 5.11
CA MET A 185 26.80 -6.99 4.37
C MET A 185 25.50 -7.56 4.96
N SER A 186 25.47 -8.86 5.27
CA SER A 186 24.30 -9.50 5.87
C SER A 186 23.97 -8.90 7.24
N ASP A 187 25.00 -8.67 8.08
CA ASP A 187 24.83 -8.03 9.39
C ASP A 187 24.29 -6.59 9.24
N LYS A 188 24.82 -5.82 8.28
CA LYS A 188 24.35 -4.47 7.99
C LYS A 188 22.93 -4.41 7.46
N PHE A 189 22.50 -5.36 6.62
CA PHE A 189 21.14 -5.47 6.17
C PHE A 189 20.20 -5.80 7.33
N GLN A 190 20.63 -6.65 8.25
CA GLN A 190 19.85 -6.99 9.43
C GLN A 190 19.64 -5.76 10.36
N GLU A 191 20.62 -4.87 10.48
CA GLU A 191 20.49 -3.62 11.26
C GLU A 191 19.34 -2.74 10.76
N VAL A 192 19.04 -2.77 9.46
CA VAL A 192 17.92 -2.02 8.85
C VAL A 192 16.65 -2.86 8.68
N GLY A 193 16.62 -4.08 9.22
CA GLY A 193 15.45 -4.95 9.21
C GLY A 193 15.31 -5.85 7.98
N VAL A 194 16.32 -5.90 7.09
CA VAL A 194 16.34 -6.77 5.92
C VAL A 194 17.13 -8.04 6.26
N VAL A 195 16.42 -9.18 6.35
CA VAL A 195 17.03 -10.47 6.73
C VAL A 195 17.38 -11.28 5.49
N VAL A 196 18.67 -11.43 5.20
CA VAL A 196 19.18 -12.23 4.08
C VAL A 196 20.37 -13.06 4.52
N SER A 197 20.37 -14.37 4.19
CA SER A 197 21.50 -15.26 4.52
C SER A 197 22.69 -15.02 3.61
N HIS A 198 23.91 -15.31 4.09
CA HIS A 198 25.15 -15.19 3.32
C HIS A 198 25.09 -15.95 1.99
N GLY A 199 24.56 -17.19 2.01
CA GLY A 199 24.41 -17.99 0.79
C GLY A 199 23.51 -17.31 -0.24
N LYS A 200 22.36 -16.80 0.23
CA LYS A 200 21.42 -16.10 -0.65
C LYS A 200 21.98 -14.78 -1.17
N LEU A 201 22.70 -14.06 -0.32
CA LEU A 201 23.38 -12.82 -0.71
C LEU A 201 24.45 -13.09 -1.78
N SER A 202 25.23 -14.18 -1.65
CA SER A 202 26.19 -14.62 -2.67
C SER A 202 25.52 -14.90 -4.02
N GLU A 203 24.36 -15.59 -4.03
CA GLU A 203 23.60 -15.86 -5.24
C GLU A 203 23.11 -14.55 -5.90
N PHE A 204 22.61 -13.61 -5.10
CA PHE A 204 22.13 -12.32 -5.59
C PHE A 204 23.25 -11.48 -6.20
N ILE A 205 24.39 -11.37 -5.52
CA ILE A 205 25.58 -10.64 -6.05
C ILE A 205 26.09 -11.30 -7.32
N PHE A 206 26.17 -12.64 -7.36
CA PHE A 206 26.54 -13.36 -8.58
C PHE A 206 25.58 -13.02 -9.74
N ALA A 207 24.28 -13.02 -9.49
CA ALA A 207 23.29 -12.67 -10.49
C ALA A 207 23.49 -11.25 -11.01
N THR A 208 23.57 -10.25 -10.14
CA THR A 208 23.67 -8.85 -10.55
C THR A 208 25.02 -8.51 -11.19
N THR A 209 26.12 -9.19 -10.82
CA THR A 209 27.44 -8.92 -11.39
C THR A 209 27.71 -9.70 -12.69
N LYS A 210 27.28 -10.96 -12.78
CA LYS A 210 27.58 -11.83 -13.92
C LYS A 210 26.48 -11.88 -14.96
N LEU A 211 25.23 -11.97 -14.54
CA LEU A 211 24.10 -12.07 -15.49
C LEU A 211 23.78 -10.73 -16.14
N LYS A 212 24.02 -9.60 -15.47
CA LYS A 212 23.90 -8.26 -16.05
C LYS A 212 24.74 -8.06 -17.31
N MET A 213 25.88 -8.79 -17.41
CA MET A 213 26.74 -8.77 -18.61
C MET A 213 26.13 -9.52 -19.81
N LEU A 214 25.12 -10.37 -19.60
CA LEU A 214 24.45 -11.13 -20.65
C LEU A 214 23.22 -10.44 -21.25
N GLY A 215 22.94 -9.21 -20.81
CA GLY A 215 21.78 -8.40 -21.24
C GLY A 215 20.67 -8.35 -20.21
N ASP A 216 19.83 -7.33 -20.31
CA ASP A 216 18.67 -7.19 -19.43
C ASP A 216 17.70 -8.34 -19.68
N PHE A 217 17.55 -9.22 -18.71
CA PHE A 217 16.51 -10.27 -18.68
C PHE A 217 15.16 -9.61 -18.31
N SER A 218 14.62 -8.83 -19.23
CA SER A 218 13.30 -8.19 -19.12
C SER A 218 12.18 -9.06 -19.65
#